data_0a1d094601dab2fea71736ed35797ae1
#
_entry.id   0a1d094601dab2fea71736ed35797ae1
#
_cell.length_a   1.000
_cell.length_b   1.000
_cell.length_c   1.000
_cell.angle_alpha   90.00
_cell.angle_beta   90.00
_cell.angle_gamma   90.00
#
_symmetry.space_group_name_H-M   'P 1'
#
loop_
_entity.id
_entity.type
_entity.pdbx_description
1 polymer ?
#
loop_
_entity_poly.entity_id
_entity_poly.type
_entity_poly.pdbx_seq_one_letter_code
_entity_poly.pdbx_strand_id
1 'polypeptide(L)'
;MGRNGTGKSRFLRDIEGVASQNEQLFYVRYVSPERAGTFKRDGNVLTNMSRNPNWLRQTRAVNQASDFKAASAMLFREAETLYLRRLAGTLEIRMDPTRNFETDRLSKVNQLLTNIELVMGNADFEFRSLTDNQVIRPEAISSGESEAVALAAEILYFFDTIDPAKFNVLLLDEPDVHLHPDLQARLGKLITAMLEEFSNNADNIAVCLSTHSAPLVCSLADSKYVSIGTKRFDIDTVELKPTSNQLRKVAPFFGHPLSLSLSEDAALILEGEDDERVWQQAARTSQGRIRVFPVLAGSVDQQGELETFCVDLLATLYDSPIAFSLRDGDGVVDQPLEHNLPLKRYRLDCYAIENTLLTDPCLAVMNTTWNSFIEKATTWITANPNHAEIEILKQATASTDRLRHTKIKKIRQLICAVLECRKPWEVVVGQAIGALTKEDLANSNMLIDFLGMEMVSDVIFRDAA
;
A
#
# COMPACT_ATOMS: atom_id res chain seq x y z
N MET A 1 -8.16 -10.79 -1.28
CA MET A 1 -7.52 -10.22 -2.48
C MET A 1 -7.31 -11.30 -3.55
N GLY A 2 -7.10 -10.96 -4.82
CA GLY A 2 -6.86 -11.93 -5.91
C GLY A 2 -6.99 -11.27 -7.27
N ARG A 3 -6.34 -11.86 -8.30
CA ARG A 3 -6.43 -11.40 -9.69
C ARG A 3 -7.86 -11.46 -10.23
N ASN A 4 -8.11 -10.78 -11.35
CA ASN A 4 -9.37 -10.92 -12.07
C ASN A 4 -9.57 -12.39 -12.50
N GLY A 5 -10.79 -12.89 -12.33
CA GLY A 5 -11.14 -14.27 -12.67
C GLY A 5 -10.78 -15.34 -11.62
N THR A 6 -10.12 -15.01 -10.49
CA THR A 6 -9.80 -15.99 -9.43
C THR A 6 -11.00 -16.46 -8.62
N GLY A 7 -12.19 -15.92 -8.86
CA GLY A 7 -13.42 -16.33 -8.20
C GLY A 7 -13.70 -15.60 -6.88
N LYS A 8 -13.15 -14.39 -6.66
CA LYS A 8 -13.43 -13.55 -5.45
C LYS A 8 -14.93 -13.33 -5.22
N SER A 9 -15.62 -12.84 -6.24
CA SER A 9 -17.07 -12.60 -6.19
C SER A 9 -17.87 -13.88 -5.95
N ARG A 10 -17.44 -14.99 -6.57
CA ARG A 10 -18.04 -16.31 -6.33
C ARG A 10 -17.87 -16.72 -4.86
N PHE A 11 -16.67 -16.57 -4.32
CA PHE A 11 -16.38 -16.90 -2.92
C PHE A 11 -17.28 -16.11 -1.95
N LEU A 12 -17.46 -14.77 -2.17
CA LEU A 12 -18.37 -13.96 -1.34
C LEU A 12 -19.82 -14.40 -1.50
N ARG A 13 -20.28 -14.74 -2.71
CA ARG A 13 -21.65 -15.24 -2.95
C ARG A 13 -21.88 -16.61 -2.32
N ASP A 14 -20.87 -17.47 -2.30
CA ASP A 14 -20.95 -18.77 -1.62
C ASP A 14 -21.12 -18.58 -0.10
N ILE A 15 -20.39 -17.64 0.50
CA ILE A 15 -20.59 -17.23 1.92
C ILE A 15 -22.02 -16.71 2.12
N GLU A 16 -22.51 -15.80 1.27
CA GLU A 16 -23.86 -15.25 1.34
C GLU A 16 -24.91 -16.35 1.25
N GLY A 17 -24.73 -17.30 0.33
CA GLY A 17 -25.62 -18.44 0.12
C GLY A 17 -25.73 -19.33 1.37
N VAL A 18 -24.60 -19.71 1.97
CA VAL A 18 -24.54 -20.53 3.19
C VAL A 18 -25.16 -19.78 4.39
N ALA A 19 -24.78 -18.53 4.59
CA ALA A 19 -25.29 -17.72 5.70
C ALA A 19 -26.81 -17.48 5.60
N SER A 20 -27.31 -17.25 4.39
CA SER A 20 -28.73 -17.04 4.12
C SER A 20 -29.60 -18.29 4.30
N GLN A 21 -29.03 -19.47 4.19
CA GLN A 21 -29.73 -20.72 4.52
C GLN A 21 -29.87 -20.94 6.03
N ASN A 22 -29.10 -20.21 6.83
CA ASN A 22 -29.04 -20.31 8.29
C ASN A 22 -29.39 -18.96 8.96
N GLU A 23 -30.49 -18.34 8.56
CA GLU A 23 -30.92 -17.01 9.03
C GLU A 23 -31.11 -16.91 10.56
N GLN A 24 -31.27 -18.04 11.25
CA GLN A 24 -31.35 -18.07 12.71
C GLN A 24 -29.99 -17.76 13.37
N LEU A 25 -28.89 -18.12 12.70
CA LEU A 25 -27.53 -17.96 13.21
C LEU A 25 -26.82 -16.76 12.63
N PHE A 26 -27.20 -16.36 11.40
CA PHE A 26 -26.50 -15.32 10.65
C PHE A 26 -27.43 -14.18 10.24
N TYR A 27 -26.89 -12.96 10.30
CA TYR A 27 -27.41 -11.81 9.58
C TYR A 27 -26.38 -11.45 8.51
N VAL A 28 -26.71 -11.64 7.25
CA VAL A 28 -25.80 -11.40 6.13
C VAL A 28 -26.31 -10.31 5.21
N ARG A 29 -25.37 -9.46 4.77
CA ARG A 29 -25.65 -8.42 3.79
C ARG A 29 -24.57 -8.45 2.71
N TYR A 30 -24.98 -8.61 1.46
CA TYR A 30 -24.09 -8.61 0.30
C TYR A 30 -24.31 -7.34 -0.53
N VAL A 31 -23.20 -6.70 -0.93
CA VAL A 31 -23.16 -5.51 -1.79
C VAL A 31 -22.36 -5.86 -3.04
N SER A 32 -23.03 -5.85 -4.19
CA SER A 32 -22.44 -6.20 -5.48
C SER A 32 -21.47 -5.13 -6.02
N PRO A 33 -20.58 -5.47 -6.98
CA PRO A 33 -19.69 -4.52 -7.62
C PRO A 33 -20.41 -3.52 -8.54
N GLU A 34 -21.57 -3.92 -9.08
CA GLU A 34 -22.36 -3.06 -9.97
C GLU A 34 -23.42 -2.29 -9.18
N ARG A 35 -23.26 -0.96 -9.16
CA ARG A 35 -24.04 -0.04 -8.32
C ARG A 35 -24.58 1.13 -9.18
N ALA A 36 -25.54 0.84 -10.03
CA ALA A 36 -26.15 1.83 -10.93
C ALA A 36 -27.26 2.66 -10.25
N GLY A 37 -27.67 3.72 -10.92
CA GLY A 37 -28.77 4.61 -10.50
C GLY A 37 -28.30 5.94 -9.92
N THR A 38 -29.24 6.68 -9.34
CA THR A 38 -29.00 7.99 -8.70
C THR A 38 -29.32 7.89 -7.22
N PHE A 39 -28.49 8.47 -6.36
CA PHE A 39 -28.74 8.49 -4.90
C PHE A 39 -29.82 9.53 -4.58
N LYS A 40 -31.08 9.10 -4.71
CA LYS A 40 -32.26 9.90 -4.40
C LYS A 40 -33.46 9.02 -4.00
N ARG A 41 -34.41 9.60 -3.30
CA ARG A 41 -35.65 8.91 -2.97
C ARG A 41 -36.41 8.52 -4.23
N ASP A 42 -36.82 7.24 -4.30
CA ASP A 42 -37.71 6.71 -5.35
C ASP A 42 -38.90 5.98 -4.77
N GLY A 43 -40.12 6.43 -5.14
CA GLY A 43 -41.37 5.85 -4.65
C GLY A 43 -41.63 4.43 -5.14
N ASN A 44 -41.11 4.07 -6.32
CA ASN A 44 -41.24 2.71 -6.86
C ASN A 44 -40.36 1.74 -6.09
N VAL A 45 -39.11 2.16 -5.80
CA VAL A 45 -38.18 1.40 -4.98
C VAL A 45 -38.78 1.16 -3.59
N LEU A 46 -39.33 2.19 -2.95
CA LEU A 46 -40.00 2.05 -1.66
C LEU A 46 -41.17 1.06 -1.71
N THR A 47 -42.00 1.13 -2.76
CA THR A 47 -43.11 0.21 -2.98
C THR A 47 -42.65 -1.23 -3.15
N ASN A 48 -41.57 -1.44 -3.93
CA ASN A 48 -41.02 -2.76 -4.14
C ASN A 48 -40.41 -3.34 -2.85
N MET A 49 -39.66 -2.55 -2.08
CA MET A 49 -39.14 -2.93 -0.76
C MET A 49 -40.28 -3.33 0.21
N SER A 50 -41.39 -2.59 0.21
CA SER A 50 -42.55 -2.86 1.10
C SER A 50 -43.31 -4.11 0.68
N ARG A 51 -43.42 -4.41 -0.61
CA ARG A 51 -44.15 -5.56 -1.14
C ARG A 51 -43.39 -6.87 -1.09
N ASN A 52 -42.06 -6.83 -1.26
CA ASN A 52 -41.23 -8.02 -1.30
C ASN A 52 -40.04 -7.84 -0.33
N PRO A 53 -40.05 -8.48 0.85
CA PRO A 53 -38.96 -8.43 1.81
C PRO A 53 -37.60 -8.89 1.25
N ASN A 54 -37.63 -9.76 0.22
CA ASN A 54 -36.42 -10.27 -0.43
C ASN A 54 -35.96 -9.42 -1.63
N TRP A 55 -36.73 -8.35 -1.98
CA TRP A 55 -36.44 -7.54 -3.16
C TRP A 55 -35.01 -6.92 -3.13
N LEU A 56 -34.63 -6.36 -2.00
CA LEU A 56 -33.30 -5.80 -1.80
C LEU A 56 -32.19 -6.83 -2.01
N ARG A 57 -32.37 -8.02 -1.46
CA ARG A 57 -31.41 -9.12 -1.61
C ARG A 57 -31.32 -9.55 -3.07
N GLN A 58 -32.45 -9.74 -3.73
CA GLN A 58 -32.51 -10.12 -5.14
C GLN A 58 -31.86 -9.05 -6.04
N THR A 59 -32.18 -7.78 -5.81
CA THR A 59 -31.61 -6.65 -6.58
C THR A 59 -30.12 -6.53 -6.43
N ARG A 60 -29.56 -6.83 -5.24
CA ARG A 60 -28.12 -6.80 -4.98
C ARG A 60 -27.37 -8.01 -5.51
N ALA A 61 -28.03 -9.14 -5.64
CA ALA A 61 -27.42 -10.35 -6.15
C ALA A 61 -27.31 -10.39 -7.69
N VAL A 62 -28.10 -9.54 -8.37
CA VAL A 62 -28.09 -9.46 -9.84
C VAL A 62 -27.14 -8.36 -10.29
N ASN A 63 -26.18 -8.70 -11.15
CA ASN A 63 -25.37 -7.71 -11.85
C ASN A 63 -26.32 -6.83 -12.69
N GLN A 64 -26.21 -5.50 -12.56
CA GLN A 64 -27.06 -4.46 -13.18
C GLN A 64 -28.28 -3.99 -12.35
N ALA A 65 -28.10 -3.80 -11.07
CA ALA A 65 -29.13 -3.17 -10.25
C ALA A 65 -29.26 -1.67 -10.58
N SER A 66 -30.14 -1.33 -11.53
CA SER A 66 -30.43 0.07 -11.93
C SER A 66 -30.88 0.96 -10.76
N ASP A 67 -31.44 0.33 -9.72
CA ASP A 67 -32.02 0.99 -8.57
C ASP A 67 -31.14 0.92 -7.31
N PHE A 68 -29.90 0.48 -7.42
CA PHE A 68 -29.02 0.27 -6.26
C PHE A 68 -28.87 1.55 -5.42
N LYS A 69 -28.48 2.66 -6.04
CA LYS A 69 -28.25 3.93 -5.34
C LYS A 69 -29.53 4.51 -4.77
N ALA A 70 -30.67 4.35 -5.43
CA ALA A 70 -31.95 4.75 -4.90
C ALA A 70 -32.36 3.88 -3.69
N ALA A 71 -32.11 2.57 -3.74
CA ALA A 71 -32.32 1.69 -2.59
C ALA A 71 -31.41 2.07 -1.41
N SER A 72 -30.14 2.38 -1.65
CA SER A 72 -29.20 2.83 -0.62
C SER A 72 -29.64 4.16 0.02
N ALA A 73 -30.20 5.10 -0.74
CA ALA A 73 -30.78 6.33 -0.20
C ALA A 73 -31.96 6.06 0.74
N MET A 74 -32.83 5.09 0.40
CA MET A 74 -33.91 4.67 1.28
C MET A 74 -33.45 4.03 2.56
N LEU A 75 -32.39 3.18 2.49
CA LEU A 75 -31.78 2.55 3.65
C LEU A 75 -31.10 3.56 4.57
N PHE A 76 -30.49 4.58 4.02
CA PHE A 76 -29.86 5.63 4.82
C PHE A 76 -30.91 6.38 5.67
N ARG A 77 -32.09 6.63 5.12
CA ARG A 77 -33.20 7.20 5.85
C ARG A 77 -33.78 6.24 6.91
N GLU A 78 -33.79 4.95 6.63
CA GLU A 78 -34.15 3.95 7.63
C GLU A 78 -33.12 3.88 8.75
N ALA A 79 -31.82 3.98 8.45
CA ALA A 79 -30.75 4.09 9.44
C ALA A 79 -30.93 5.30 10.37
N GLU A 80 -31.32 6.46 9.83
CA GLU A 80 -31.72 7.63 10.63
C GLU A 80 -32.84 7.29 11.60
N THR A 81 -33.92 6.66 11.12
CA THR A 81 -35.05 6.26 11.94
C THR A 81 -34.65 5.30 13.05
N LEU A 82 -33.83 4.31 12.74
CA LEU A 82 -33.32 3.34 13.71
C LEU A 82 -32.42 3.99 14.75
N TYR A 83 -31.55 4.89 14.31
CA TYR A 83 -30.69 5.67 15.20
C TYR A 83 -31.51 6.51 16.18
N LEU A 84 -32.49 7.25 15.70
CA LEU A 84 -33.37 8.05 16.55
C LEU A 84 -34.16 7.19 17.54
N ARG A 85 -34.63 6.01 17.15
CA ARG A 85 -35.30 5.05 18.05
C ARG A 85 -34.40 4.57 19.17
N ARG A 86 -33.13 4.30 18.85
CA ARG A 86 -32.14 3.93 19.88
C ARG A 86 -31.87 5.07 20.85
N LEU A 87 -31.69 6.30 20.36
CA LEU A 87 -31.57 7.47 21.22
C LEU A 87 -32.75 7.62 22.15
N ALA A 88 -33.96 7.42 21.63
CA ALA A 88 -35.21 7.51 22.44
C ALA A 88 -35.33 6.40 23.50
N GLY A 89 -34.77 5.22 23.22
CA GLY A 89 -34.80 4.04 24.10
C GLY A 89 -33.84 4.06 25.28
N THR A 90 -32.79 4.87 25.24
CA THR A 90 -31.72 4.90 26.27
C THR A 90 -31.69 6.28 26.93
N LEU A 91 -32.12 6.34 28.20
CA LEU A 91 -32.33 7.62 28.93
C LEU A 91 -31.02 8.44 29.01
N GLU A 92 -29.91 7.77 29.29
CA GLU A 92 -28.56 8.41 29.40
C GLU A 92 -28.13 9.06 28.07
N ILE A 93 -28.34 8.36 26.95
CA ILE A 93 -27.97 8.85 25.60
C ILE A 93 -28.95 9.95 25.16
N ARG A 94 -30.22 9.87 25.52
CA ARG A 94 -31.25 10.88 25.20
C ARG A 94 -30.97 12.24 25.86
N MET A 95 -30.30 12.25 26.99
CA MET A 95 -29.96 13.46 27.74
C MET A 95 -28.63 14.08 27.30
N ASP A 96 -27.88 13.44 26.42
CA ASP A 96 -26.65 13.98 25.86
C ASP A 96 -26.94 14.82 24.61
N PRO A 97 -26.86 16.18 24.70
CA PRO A 97 -27.15 17.06 23.58
C PRO A 97 -26.18 16.99 22.42
N THR A 98 -25.00 16.33 22.63
CA THR A 98 -23.98 16.18 21.59
C THR A 98 -24.26 15.01 20.67
N ARG A 99 -25.15 14.09 21.06
CA ARG A 99 -25.51 12.88 20.31
C ARG A 99 -26.67 13.15 19.36
N ASN A 100 -26.40 13.18 18.08
CA ASN A 100 -27.42 13.29 17.03
C ASN A 100 -26.95 12.57 15.77
N PHE A 101 -27.87 12.30 14.84
CA PHE A 101 -27.59 11.59 13.61
C PHE A 101 -26.56 12.31 12.73
N GLU A 102 -26.59 13.64 12.74
CA GLU A 102 -25.69 14.46 11.95
C GLU A 102 -24.23 14.30 12.40
N THR A 103 -23.98 14.39 13.70
CA THR A 103 -22.63 14.21 14.25
C THR A 103 -22.16 12.76 14.24
N ASP A 104 -23.04 11.81 14.52
CA ASP A 104 -22.64 10.41 14.75
C ASP A 104 -22.63 9.57 13.45
N ARG A 105 -23.37 9.96 12.42
CA ARG A 105 -23.52 9.21 11.16
C ARG A 105 -23.21 10.05 9.92
N LEU A 106 -23.85 11.20 9.78
CA LEU A 106 -23.72 12.01 8.58
C LEU A 106 -22.31 12.56 8.43
N SER A 107 -21.66 12.97 9.52
CA SER A 107 -20.28 13.40 9.54
C SER A 107 -19.32 12.33 9.00
N LYS A 108 -19.58 11.05 9.24
CA LYS A 108 -18.77 9.94 8.71
C LYS A 108 -18.91 9.80 7.19
N VAL A 109 -20.11 10.02 6.65
CA VAL A 109 -20.31 10.07 5.20
C VAL A 109 -19.58 11.27 4.60
N ASN A 110 -19.70 12.43 5.25
CA ASN A 110 -19.06 13.67 4.77
C ASN A 110 -17.53 13.63 4.82
N GLN A 111 -16.93 12.80 5.68
CA GLN A 111 -15.49 12.55 5.65
C GLN A 111 -15.01 11.84 4.36
N LEU A 112 -15.90 11.17 3.62
CA LEU A 112 -15.57 10.61 2.31
C LEU A 112 -15.51 11.70 1.23
N LEU A 113 -16.29 12.77 1.38
CA LEU A 113 -16.52 13.79 0.37
C LEU A 113 -15.50 14.94 0.49
N THR A 114 -15.19 15.60 -0.62
CA THR A 114 -14.19 16.68 -0.67
C THR A 114 -14.75 18.02 -1.09
N ASN A 115 -15.68 18.01 -2.04
CA ASN A 115 -16.19 19.23 -2.65
C ASN A 115 -17.66 19.48 -2.31
N ILE A 116 -18.31 18.46 -1.82
CA ILE A 116 -19.73 18.45 -1.45
C ILE A 116 -19.91 17.84 -0.07
N GLU A 117 -21.04 18.15 0.54
CA GLU A 117 -21.49 17.51 1.76
C GLU A 117 -22.93 17.02 1.62
N LEU A 118 -23.27 15.98 2.36
CA LEU A 118 -24.64 15.50 2.54
C LEU A 118 -25.21 16.11 3.81
N VAL A 119 -26.33 16.78 3.72
CA VAL A 119 -26.99 17.47 4.86
C VAL A 119 -28.42 17.00 5.03
N MET A 120 -28.98 17.20 6.22
CA MET A 120 -30.39 16.97 6.48
C MET A 120 -31.20 18.16 5.92
N GLY A 121 -31.99 17.91 4.88
CA GLY A 121 -32.97 18.87 4.36
C GLY A 121 -34.32 18.75 5.06
N ASN A 122 -35.27 19.58 4.66
CA ASN A 122 -36.60 19.59 5.28
C ASN A 122 -37.41 18.29 5.08
N ALA A 123 -37.22 17.61 3.97
CA ALA A 123 -38.01 16.42 3.61
C ALA A 123 -37.13 15.19 3.36
N ASP A 124 -35.87 15.39 2.98
CA ASP A 124 -34.90 14.34 2.63
C ASP A 124 -33.48 14.85 2.79
N PHE A 125 -32.46 13.98 2.56
CA PHE A 125 -31.07 14.39 2.48
C PHE A 125 -30.82 15.21 1.22
N GLU A 126 -30.02 16.25 1.34
CA GLU A 126 -29.62 17.15 0.25
C GLU A 126 -28.11 17.20 0.12
N PHE A 127 -27.61 17.28 -1.11
CA PHE A 127 -26.21 17.56 -1.35
C PHE A 127 -25.97 19.06 -1.45
N ARG A 128 -24.92 19.56 -0.81
CA ARG A 128 -24.50 20.96 -0.88
C ARG A 128 -23.04 21.05 -1.31
N SER A 129 -22.76 22.08 -2.08
CA SER A 129 -21.39 22.47 -2.43
C SER A 129 -20.71 23.10 -1.23
N LEU A 130 -19.49 22.66 -0.91
CA LEU A 130 -18.67 23.26 0.14
C LEU A 130 -18.10 24.63 -0.27
N THR A 131 -18.13 24.98 -1.58
CA THR A 131 -17.58 26.24 -2.09
C THR A 131 -18.57 27.40 -1.93
N ASP A 132 -19.82 27.21 -2.31
CA ASP A 132 -20.84 28.28 -2.37
C ASP A 132 -22.12 27.96 -1.58
N ASN A 133 -22.15 26.84 -0.87
CA ASN A 133 -23.26 26.37 -0.04
C ASN A 133 -24.60 26.17 -0.80
N GLN A 134 -24.55 26.03 -2.14
CA GLN A 134 -25.73 25.79 -2.95
C GLN A 134 -26.12 24.32 -2.96
N VAL A 135 -27.43 24.06 -3.02
CA VAL A 135 -27.97 22.70 -3.17
C VAL A 135 -27.64 22.17 -4.57
N ILE A 136 -27.04 21.00 -4.62
CA ILE A 136 -26.67 20.30 -5.85
C ILE A 136 -27.71 19.20 -6.11
N ARG A 137 -28.16 19.10 -7.35
CA ARG A 137 -29.05 18.00 -7.75
C ARG A 137 -28.29 16.67 -7.70
N PRO A 138 -28.90 15.58 -7.23
CA PRO A 138 -28.26 14.27 -7.18
C PRO A 138 -27.67 13.78 -8.52
N GLU A 139 -28.27 14.19 -9.64
CA GLU A 139 -27.80 13.87 -10.99
C GLU A 139 -26.55 14.64 -11.42
N ALA A 140 -26.22 15.74 -10.75
CA ALA A 140 -25.07 16.59 -11.03
C ALA A 140 -23.81 16.23 -10.22
N ILE A 141 -23.91 15.26 -9.31
CA ILE A 141 -22.80 14.78 -8.49
C ILE A 141 -21.92 13.85 -9.32
N SER A 142 -20.62 13.87 -9.04
CA SER A 142 -19.69 12.95 -9.71
C SER A 142 -20.09 11.48 -9.42
N SER A 143 -19.84 10.60 -10.40
CA SER A 143 -20.15 9.18 -10.24
C SER A 143 -19.45 8.55 -9.04
N GLY A 144 -18.18 8.91 -8.79
CA GLY A 144 -17.40 8.41 -7.67
C GLY A 144 -17.91 8.87 -6.31
N GLU A 145 -18.29 10.15 -6.15
CA GLU A 145 -18.91 10.65 -4.90
C GLU A 145 -20.27 10.01 -4.64
N SER A 146 -21.11 9.92 -5.68
CA SER A 146 -22.42 9.24 -5.59
C SER A 146 -22.28 7.76 -5.19
N GLU A 147 -21.24 7.10 -5.69
CA GLU A 147 -20.89 5.71 -5.35
C GLU A 147 -20.42 5.59 -3.89
N ALA A 148 -19.52 6.47 -3.46
CA ALA A 148 -19.00 6.50 -2.10
C ALA A 148 -20.12 6.71 -1.07
N VAL A 149 -21.06 7.63 -1.34
CA VAL A 149 -22.23 7.86 -0.47
C VAL A 149 -23.14 6.63 -0.41
N ALA A 150 -23.39 5.97 -1.54
CA ALA A 150 -24.23 4.76 -1.56
C ALA A 150 -23.57 3.62 -0.77
N LEU A 151 -22.26 3.41 -0.90
CA LEU A 151 -21.51 2.44 -0.10
C LEU A 151 -21.52 2.80 1.38
N ALA A 152 -21.30 4.07 1.73
CA ALA A 152 -21.39 4.52 3.11
C ALA A 152 -22.76 4.26 3.72
N ALA A 153 -23.83 4.52 2.98
CA ALA A 153 -25.21 4.21 3.41
C ALA A 153 -25.39 2.72 3.70
N GLU A 154 -24.88 1.84 2.84
CA GLU A 154 -24.91 0.39 3.02
C GLU A 154 -24.14 -0.07 4.27
N ILE A 155 -22.95 0.48 4.48
CA ILE A 155 -22.10 0.17 5.63
C ILE A 155 -22.77 0.64 6.92
N LEU A 156 -23.20 1.90 6.98
CA LEU A 156 -23.86 2.46 8.16
C LEU A 156 -25.14 1.71 8.50
N TYR A 157 -25.98 1.42 7.50
CA TYR A 157 -27.19 0.65 7.71
C TYR A 157 -26.90 -0.75 8.26
N PHE A 158 -25.87 -1.45 7.74
CA PHE A 158 -25.46 -2.75 8.29
C PHE A 158 -25.14 -2.65 9.77
N PHE A 159 -24.27 -1.70 10.16
CA PHE A 159 -23.87 -1.54 11.55
C PHE A 159 -25.04 -1.09 12.46
N ASP A 160 -25.97 -0.33 11.93
CA ASP A 160 -27.17 0.09 12.67
C ASP A 160 -28.25 -1.01 12.76
N THR A 161 -28.14 -2.09 12.00
CA THR A 161 -29.10 -3.22 12.00
C THR A 161 -28.49 -4.52 12.51
N ILE A 162 -27.29 -4.53 13.07
CA ILE A 162 -26.69 -5.74 13.66
C ILE A 162 -27.61 -6.37 14.69
N ASP A 163 -27.69 -7.70 14.65
CA ASP A 163 -28.43 -8.50 15.62
C ASP A 163 -27.44 -9.09 16.62
N PRO A 164 -27.46 -8.67 17.90
CA PRO A 164 -26.51 -9.17 18.90
C PRO A 164 -26.64 -10.67 19.17
N ALA A 165 -27.76 -11.30 18.79
CA ALA A 165 -27.97 -12.73 18.95
C ALA A 165 -27.43 -13.56 17.78
N LYS A 166 -26.93 -12.93 16.72
CA LYS A 166 -26.47 -13.57 15.48
C LYS A 166 -25.04 -13.19 15.16
N PHE A 167 -24.41 -13.99 14.30
CA PHE A 167 -23.18 -13.59 13.66
C PHE A 167 -23.49 -12.71 12.45
N ASN A 168 -23.00 -11.48 12.46
CA ASN A 168 -23.34 -10.44 11.49
C ASN A 168 -22.22 -10.34 10.43
N VAL A 169 -22.57 -10.47 9.16
CA VAL A 169 -21.60 -10.52 8.05
C VAL A 169 -21.95 -9.49 6.99
N LEU A 170 -21.06 -8.55 6.75
CA LEU A 170 -21.09 -7.62 5.62
C LEU A 170 -20.14 -8.10 4.55
N LEU A 171 -20.64 -8.32 3.35
CA LEU A 171 -19.89 -8.75 2.18
C LEU A 171 -19.86 -7.62 1.16
N LEU A 172 -18.68 -7.05 0.90
CA LEU A 172 -18.47 -5.97 -0.06
C LEU A 172 -17.68 -6.51 -1.25
N ASP A 173 -18.33 -6.62 -2.39
CA ASP A 173 -17.69 -7.13 -3.60
C ASP A 173 -17.17 -5.98 -4.45
N GLU A 174 -15.84 -5.90 -4.59
CA GLU A 174 -15.10 -4.85 -5.30
C GLU A 174 -15.61 -3.42 -4.98
N PRO A 175 -15.60 -3.00 -3.70
CA PRO A 175 -16.11 -1.69 -3.30
C PRO A 175 -15.26 -0.52 -3.86
N ASP A 176 -14.10 -0.81 -4.38
CA ASP A 176 -13.15 0.13 -4.98
C ASP A 176 -13.46 0.49 -6.44
N VAL A 177 -14.29 -0.28 -7.13
CA VAL A 177 -14.65 -0.03 -8.53
C VAL A 177 -15.33 1.33 -8.67
N HIS A 178 -14.91 2.12 -9.66
CA HIS A 178 -15.34 3.49 -9.96
C HIS A 178 -14.98 4.56 -8.91
N LEU A 179 -14.29 4.22 -7.83
CA LEU A 179 -13.81 5.19 -6.86
C LEU A 179 -12.40 5.69 -7.21
N HIS A 180 -12.20 6.99 -7.08
CA HIS A 180 -10.85 7.58 -7.10
C HIS A 180 -10.02 7.02 -5.91
N PRO A 181 -8.70 6.84 -6.04
CA PRO A 181 -7.86 6.30 -4.96
C PRO A 181 -8.03 6.95 -3.59
N ASP A 182 -8.25 8.26 -3.54
CA ASP A 182 -8.55 8.96 -2.29
C ASP A 182 -9.86 8.51 -1.64
N LEU A 183 -10.91 8.31 -2.45
CA LEU A 183 -12.20 7.81 -1.98
C LEU A 183 -12.08 6.37 -1.48
N GLN A 184 -11.27 5.54 -2.15
CA GLN A 184 -10.96 4.18 -1.72
C GLN A 184 -10.28 4.16 -0.36
N ALA A 185 -9.29 5.03 -0.14
CA ALA A 185 -8.60 5.15 1.15
C ALA A 185 -9.54 5.64 2.27
N ARG A 186 -10.41 6.61 1.98
CA ARG A 186 -11.40 7.11 2.94
C ARG A 186 -12.47 6.08 3.26
N LEU A 187 -12.90 5.28 2.27
CA LEU A 187 -13.84 4.17 2.49
C LEU A 187 -13.25 3.14 3.47
N GLY A 188 -11.96 2.80 3.33
CA GLY A 188 -11.29 1.92 4.27
C GLY A 188 -11.25 2.50 5.69
N LYS A 189 -11.00 3.80 5.84
CA LYS A 189 -11.07 4.49 7.15
C LYS A 189 -12.48 4.47 7.74
N LEU A 190 -13.51 4.64 6.93
CA LEU A 190 -14.91 4.51 7.39
C LEU A 190 -15.17 3.11 7.95
N ILE A 191 -14.78 2.05 7.23
CA ILE A 191 -14.97 0.67 7.67
C ILE A 191 -14.27 0.43 9.02
N THR A 192 -13.01 0.86 9.14
CA THR A 192 -12.26 0.73 10.40
C THR A 192 -12.88 1.50 11.55
N ALA A 193 -13.32 2.72 11.32
CA ALA A 193 -13.98 3.54 12.34
C ALA A 193 -15.30 2.88 12.83
N MET A 194 -16.05 2.27 11.92
CA MET A 194 -17.27 1.54 12.29
C MET A 194 -16.96 0.28 13.10
N LEU A 195 -15.94 -0.48 12.73
CA LEU A 195 -15.48 -1.65 13.49
C LEU A 195 -15.00 -1.28 14.89
N GLU A 196 -14.33 -0.14 15.04
CA GLU A 196 -13.88 0.37 16.33
C GLU A 196 -15.06 0.81 17.22
N GLU A 197 -16.04 1.52 16.65
CA GLU A 197 -17.25 1.94 17.37
C GLU A 197 -18.05 0.74 17.91
N PHE A 198 -18.10 -0.34 17.13
CA PHE A 198 -18.82 -1.55 17.49
C PHE A 198 -17.93 -2.64 18.09
N SER A 199 -16.74 -2.28 18.56
CA SER A 199 -15.71 -3.22 19.08
C SER A 199 -16.20 -4.06 20.26
N ASN A 200 -17.17 -3.60 21.05
CA ASN A 200 -17.78 -4.37 22.13
C ASN A 200 -18.57 -5.61 21.63
N ASN A 201 -18.93 -5.62 20.34
CA ASN A 201 -19.59 -6.74 19.66
C ASN A 201 -18.70 -7.37 18.59
N ALA A 202 -17.38 -7.13 18.64
CA ALA A 202 -16.43 -7.53 17.60
C ALA A 202 -16.41 -9.03 17.29
N ASP A 203 -16.67 -9.86 18.29
CA ASP A 203 -16.67 -11.33 18.15
C ASP A 203 -17.84 -11.83 17.27
N ASN A 204 -18.88 -11.00 17.07
CA ASN A 204 -20.08 -11.36 16.32
C ASN A 204 -20.20 -10.58 14.99
N ILE A 205 -19.16 -9.84 14.58
CA ILE A 205 -19.19 -9.03 13.37
C ILE A 205 -18.02 -9.39 12.47
N ALA A 206 -18.30 -9.64 11.21
CA ALA A 206 -17.29 -9.78 10.17
C ALA A 206 -17.61 -8.89 8.97
N VAL A 207 -16.61 -8.16 8.47
CA VAL A 207 -16.66 -7.45 7.20
C VAL A 207 -15.70 -8.12 6.25
N CYS A 208 -16.22 -8.77 5.21
CA CYS A 208 -15.41 -9.41 4.18
C CYS A 208 -15.50 -8.60 2.91
N LEU A 209 -14.37 -8.14 2.40
CA LEU A 209 -14.33 -7.41 1.14
C LEU A 209 -13.41 -8.09 0.13
N SER A 210 -13.85 -8.11 -1.13
CA SER A 210 -13.00 -8.47 -2.25
C SER A 210 -12.44 -7.21 -2.86
N THR A 211 -11.15 -7.15 -3.11
CA THR A 211 -10.52 -5.98 -3.73
C THR A 211 -9.19 -6.36 -4.40
N HIS A 212 -8.79 -5.56 -5.36
CA HIS A 212 -7.44 -5.49 -5.91
C HIS A 212 -6.83 -4.09 -5.76
N SER A 213 -7.51 -3.20 -5.03
CA SER A 213 -7.06 -1.83 -4.78
C SER A 213 -6.02 -1.75 -3.68
N ALA A 214 -4.82 -1.30 -4.02
CA ALA A 214 -3.78 -1.01 -3.05
C ALA A 214 -4.16 0.14 -2.10
N PRO A 215 -4.73 1.29 -2.54
CA PRO A 215 -5.17 2.36 -1.63
C PRO A 215 -6.15 1.88 -0.56
N LEU A 216 -7.13 1.05 -0.94
CA LEU A 216 -8.09 0.50 0.02
C LEU A 216 -7.42 -0.42 1.05
N VAL A 217 -6.56 -1.34 0.58
CA VAL A 217 -5.82 -2.26 1.46
C VAL A 217 -4.91 -1.50 2.42
N CYS A 218 -4.19 -0.48 1.91
CA CYS A 218 -3.31 0.35 2.72
C CYS A 218 -4.06 1.06 3.84
N SER A 219 -5.24 1.60 3.55
CA SER A 219 -6.05 2.31 4.55
C SER A 219 -6.62 1.40 5.63
N LEU A 220 -6.82 0.11 5.32
CA LEU A 220 -7.27 -0.92 6.27
C LEU A 220 -6.11 -1.50 7.10
N ALA A 221 -4.87 -1.42 6.61
CA ALA A 221 -3.70 -2.06 7.21
C ALA A 221 -3.37 -1.58 8.63
N ASP A 222 -3.81 -0.37 9.00
CA ASP A 222 -3.57 0.21 10.32
C ASP A 222 -4.44 -0.39 11.43
N SER A 223 -5.49 -1.11 11.07
CA SER A 223 -6.41 -1.68 12.03
C SER A 223 -5.97 -3.06 12.53
N LYS A 224 -5.97 -3.24 13.85
CA LYS A 224 -5.71 -4.55 14.49
C LYS A 224 -6.79 -5.62 14.18
N TYR A 225 -7.92 -5.19 13.65
CA TYR A 225 -9.06 -6.07 13.33
C TYR A 225 -9.00 -6.62 11.90
N VAL A 226 -7.98 -6.25 11.11
CA VAL A 226 -7.88 -6.61 9.70
C VAL A 226 -6.95 -7.80 9.48
N SER A 227 -7.42 -8.77 8.71
CA SER A 227 -6.64 -9.87 8.17
C SER A 227 -6.73 -9.87 6.65
N ILE A 228 -5.66 -10.23 5.98
CA ILE A 228 -5.60 -10.32 4.52
C ILE A 228 -5.60 -11.80 4.12
N GLY A 229 -6.47 -12.14 3.18
CA GLY A 229 -6.49 -13.43 2.53
C GLY A 229 -6.27 -13.29 1.03
N THR A 230 -5.58 -14.26 0.44
CA THR A 230 -5.33 -14.32 -1.00
C THR A 230 -6.14 -15.45 -1.61
N LYS A 231 -6.94 -15.15 -2.67
CA LYS A 231 -7.66 -16.15 -3.45
C LYS A 231 -6.87 -16.43 -4.72
N ARG A 232 -6.39 -17.67 -4.86
CA ARG A 232 -5.69 -18.16 -6.05
C ARG A 232 -6.68 -18.92 -6.93
N PHE A 233 -6.34 -19.03 -8.21
CA PHE A 233 -7.22 -19.66 -9.21
C PHE A 233 -7.47 -21.15 -8.96
N ASP A 234 -6.47 -21.82 -8.45
CA ASP A 234 -6.40 -23.29 -8.27
C ASP A 234 -6.73 -23.76 -6.84
N ILE A 235 -7.03 -22.84 -5.92
CA ILE A 235 -7.25 -23.14 -4.50
C ILE A 235 -8.62 -22.59 -4.07
N ASP A 236 -9.49 -23.47 -3.57
CA ASP A 236 -10.83 -23.06 -3.09
C ASP A 236 -10.84 -22.50 -1.67
N THR A 237 -9.74 -22.63 -0.95
CA THR A 237 -9.61 -22.08 0.40
C THR A 237 -8.87 -20.75 0.39
N VAL A 238 -9.19 -19.88 1.35
CA VAL A 238 -8.52 -18.61 1.61
C VAL A 238 -7.89 -18.68 2.99
N GLU A 239 -6.56 -18.57 3.04
CA GLU A 239 -5.84 -18.46 4.30
C GLU A 239 -5.80 -16.98 4.71
N LEU A 240 -6.25 -16.67 5.94
CA LEU A 240 -6.24 -15.34 6.49
C LEU A 240 -4.97 -15.12 7.32
N LYS A 241 -4.23 -14.06 7.03
CA LYS A 241 -3.05 -13.61 7.79
C LYS A 241 -3.31 -12.24 8.38
N PRO A 242 -2.97 -12.00 9.67
CA PRO A 242 -3.06 -10.67 10.25
C PRO A 242 -2.21 -9.67 9.47
N THR A 243 -2.67 -8.42 9.38
CA THR A 243 -1.86 -7.36 8.80
C THR A 243 -0.67 -7.08 9.71
N SER A 244 0.55 -7.25 9.18
CA SER A 244 1.78 -6.98 9.94
C SER A 244 2.11 -5.48 9.92
N ASN A 245 2.91 -5.02 10.90
CA ASN A 245 3.49 -3.66 10.89
C ASN A 245 4.37 -3.41 9.64
N GLN A 246 4.79 -4.47 8.95
CA GLN A 246 5.56 -4.39 7.73
C GLN A 246 4.71 -3.95 6.55
N LEU A 247 3.43 -4.35 6.49
CA LEU A 247 2.50 -3.86 5.50
C LEU A 247 2.42 -2.33 5.52
N ARG A 248 2.45 -1.71 6.70
CA ARG A 248 2.43 -0.25 6.86
C ARG A 248 3.61 0.45 6.21
N LYS A 249 4.78 -0.19 6.18
CA LYS A 249 5.99 0.37 5.57
C LYS A 249 5.97 0.24 4.05
N VAL A 250 5.40 -0.83 3.52
CA VAL A 250 5.37 -1.13 2.08
C VAL A 250 4.13 -0.56 1.40
N ALA A 251 3.02 -0.53 2.10
CA ALA A 251 1.74 -0.08 1.61
C ALA A 251 1.77 1.30 0.90
N PRO A 252 2.49 2.34 1.39
CA PRO A 252 2.57 3.62 0.69
C PRO A 252 3.20 3.53 -0.71
N PHE A 253 4.09 2.57 -0.94
CA PHE A 253 4.72 2.37 -2.25
C PHE A 253 3.79 1.69 -3.25
N PHE A 254 2.99 0.74 -2.78
CA PHE A 254 1.97 0.10 -3.61
C PHE A 254 0.71 0.96 -3.77
N GLY A 255 0.48 1.91 -2.88
CA GLY A 255 -0.67 2.81 -2.89
C GLY A 255 -0.50 4.07 -3.75
N HIS A 256 0.68 4.35 -4.29
CA HIS A 256 0.86 5.53 -5.14
C HIS A 256 0.28 5.28 -6.55
N PRO A 257 -0.74 6.05 -6.99
CA PRO A 257 -1.43 5.79 -8.27
C PRO A 257 -0.50 5.82 -9.49
N LEU A 258 0.55 6.64 -9.45
CA LEU A 258 1.54 6.75 -10.52
C LEU A 258 2.49 5.54 -10.59
N SER A 259 2.84 4.94 -9.45
CA SER A 259 3.66 3.73 -9.45
C SER A 259 2.89 2.49 -9.91
N LEU A 260 1.57 2.48 -9.72
CA LEU A 260 0.69 1.41 -10.18
C LEU A 260 0.35 1.50 -11.67
N SER A 261 0.39 2.69 -12.25
CA SER A 261 0.12 2.90 -13.68
C SER A 261 1.33 2.64 -14.58
N LEU A 262 2.53 2.66 -14.00
CA LEU A 262 3.77 2.35 -14.68
C LEU A 262 4.12 0.90 -14.39
N SER A 263 3.62 -0.03 -15.20
CA SER A 263 3.88 -1.48 -15.11
C SER A 263 5.37 -1.86 -15.18
N GLU A 264 6.25 -0.88 -15.24
CA GLU A 264 7.68 -1.01 -15.44
C GLU A 264 8.51 -0.75 -14.17
N ASP A 265 7.92 -0.18 -13.12
CA ASP A 265 8.66 0.08 -11.88
C ASP A 265 8.61 -1.13 -10.93
N ALA A 266 9.71 -1.43 -10.28
CA ALA A 266 9.82 -2.55 -9.35
C ALA A 266 10.19 -2.09 -7.94
N ALA A 267 9.65 -2.74 -6.92
CA ALA A 267 10.10 -2.55 -5.55
C ALA A 267 11.54 -3.08 -5.39
N LEU A 268 12.41 -2.31 -4.74
CA LEU A 268 13.75 -2.72 -4.34
C LEU A 268 13.84 -2.70 -2.82
N ILE A 269 13.78 -3.88 -2.18
CA ILE A 269 13.83 -4.03 -0.74
C ILE A 269 15.29 -3.95 -0.28
N LEU A 270 15.56 -3.06 0.68
CA LEU A 270 16.90 -2.73 1.17
C LEU A 270 16.94 -2.84 2.69
N GLU A 271 18.10 -3.14 3.24
CA GLU A 271 18.30 -3.29 4.67
C GLU A 271 18.37 -1.94 5.40
N GLY A 272 19.14 -0.98 4.85
CA GLY A 272 19.54 0.25 5.52
C GLY A 272 19.08 1.55 4.87
N GLU A 273 18.98 2.63 5.68
CA GLU A 273 18.69 3.98 5.19
C GLU A 273 19.74 4.52 4.24
N ASP A 274 21.01 4.12 4.44
CA ASP A 274 22.13 4.52 3.61
C ASP A 274 21.94 3.99 2.18
N ASP A 275 21.52 2.71 2.05
CA ASP A 275 21.22 2.08 0.76
C ASP A 275 20.05 2.77 0.07
N GLU A 276 18.98 3.07 0.82
CA GLU A 276 17.82 3.78 0.28
C GLU A 276 18.24 5.10 -0.37
N ARG A 277 19.09 5.91 0.31
CA ARG A 277 19.56 7.19 -0.22
C ARG A 277 20.40 7.04 -1.48
N VAL A 278 21.25 5.99 -1.53
CA VAL A 278 22.06 5.67 -2.71
C VAL A 278 21.17 5.34 -3.91
N TRP A 279 20.18 4.46 -3.73
CA TRP A 279 19.32 4.02 -4.82
C TRP A 279 18.35 5.10 -5.27
N GLN A 280 17.85 5.94 -4.36
CA GLN A 280 17.06 7.13 -4.72
C GLN A 280 17.87 8.10 -5.59
N GLN A 281 19.14 8.30 -5.24
CA GLN A 281 20.03 9.15 -6.04
C GLN A 281 20.37 8.50 -7.39
N ALA A 282 20.57 7.19 -7.45
CA ALA A 282 20.83 6.45 -8.69
C ALA A 282 19.64 6.57 -9.66
N ALA A 283 18.43 6.37 -9.17
CA ALA A 283 17.22 6.54 -9.96
C ALA A 283 17.09 7.96 -10.55
N ARG A 284 17.34 9.00 -9.73
CA ARG A 284 17.33 10.40 -10.19
C ARG A 284 18.39 10.68 -11.23
N THR A 285 19.64 10.22 -11.01
CA THR A 285 20.77 10.48 -11.91
C THR A 285 20.58 9.79 -13.26
N SER A 286 19.97 8.60 -13.27
CA SER A 286 19.69 7.83 -14.47
C SER A 286 18.61 8.44 -15.37
N GLN A 287 17.96 9.55 -14.95
CA GLN A 287 16.85 10.20 -15.65
C GLN A 287 15.68 9.25 -15.97
N GLY A 288 15.37 8.35 -15.03
CA GLY A 288 14.26 7.40 -15.14
C GLY A 288 14.60 6.09 -15.86
N ARG A 289 15.86 5.86 -16.21
CA ARG A 289 16.30 4.56 -16.75
C ARG A 289 16.28 3.47 -15.68
N ILE A 290 16.75 3.77 -14.47
CA ILE A 290 16.67 2.87 -13.32
C ILE A 290 15.27 3.03 -12.72
N ARG A 291 14.44 2.02 -12.92
CA ARG A 291 13.03 2.02 -12.53
C ARG A 291 12.80 1.15 -11.31
N VAL A 292 13.26 1.64 -10.16
CA VAL A 292 13.09 0.96 -8.88
C VAL A 292 12.58 1.92 -7.82
N PHE A 293 11.77 1.41 -6.91
CA PHE A 293 11.34 2.06 -5.69
C PHE A 293 12.07 1.44 -4.50
N PRO A 294 13.02 2.13 -3.88
CA PRO A 294 13.66 1.68 -2.66
C PRO A 294 12.67 1.55 -1.52
N VAL A 295 12.69 0.40 -0.85
CA VAL A 295 11.83 0.07 0.29
C VAL A 295 12.71 -0.36 1.46
N LEU A 296 12.67 0.42 2.54
CA LEU A 296 13.49 0.17 3.72
C LEU A 296 12.90 -0.92 4.62
N ALA A 297 13.67 -1.95 4.92
CA ALA A 297 13.29 -3.00 5.86
C ALA A 297 13.68 -2.69 7.32
N GLY A 298 14.86 -2.10 7.52
CA GLY A 298 15.38 -1.73 8.85
C GLY A 298 16.20 -2.83 9.54
N SER A 299 16.11 -4.07 9.12
CA SER A 299 16.97 -5.19 9.54
C SER A 299 16.82 -6.38 8.59
N VAL A 300 17.78 -7.32 8.64
CA VAL A 300 17.74 -8.56 7.83
C VAL A 300 16.50 -9.41 8.11
N ASP A 301 16.09 -9.53 9.39
CA ASP A 301 14.90 -10.30 9.78
C ASP A 301 13.64 -9.64 9.20
N GLN A 302 13.51 -8.33 9.35
CA GLN A 302 12.42 -7.56 8.76
C GLN A 302 12.42 -7.60 7.24
N GLN A 303 13.60 -7.67 6.62
CA GLN A 303 13.72 -7.82 5.17
C GLN A 303 13.13 -9.17 4.72
N GLY A 304 13.40 -10.26 5.44
CA GLY A 304 12.82 -11.57 5.14
C GLY A 304 11.29 -11.63 5.27
N GLU A 305 10.73 -10.98 6.30
CA GLU A 305 9.27 -10.85 6.46
C GLU A 305 8.65 -10.03 5.32
N LEU A 306 9.31 -8.94 4.94
CA LEU A 306 8.89 -8.06 3.87
C LEU A 306 8.94 -8.75 2.50
N GLU A 307 10.01 -9.52 2.24
CA GLU A 307 10.16 -10.35 1.05
C GLU A 307 9.00 -11.33 0.90
N THR A 308 8.67 -12.07 1.97
CA THR A 308 7.54 -13.03 1.98
C THR A 308 6.23 -12.34 1.69
N PHE A 309 5.98 -11.20 2.33
CA PHE A 309 4.78 -10.41 2.12
C PHE A 309 4.69 -9.87 0.68
N CYS A 310 5.80 -9.35 0.13
CA CYS A 310 5.83 -8.87 -1.25
C CYS A 310 5.52 -9.97 -2.26
N VAL A 311 6.02 -11.18 -2.06
CA VAL A 311 5.73 -12.31 -2.95
C VAL A 311 4.23 -12.62 -2.98
N ASP A 312 3.61 -12.73 -1.80
CA ASP A 312 2.19 -13.03 -1.69
C ASP A 312 1.32 -11.92 -2.30
N LEU A 313 1.65 -10.66 -2.03
CA LEU A 313 0.89 -9.50 -2.52
C LEU A 313 1.04 -9.31 -4.02
N LEU A 314 2.27 -9.30 -4.53
CA LEU A 314 2.55 -9.05 -5.94
C LEU A 314 1.95 -10.16 -6.84
N ALA A 315 2.14 -11.42 -6.46
CA ALA A 315 1.55 -12.54 -7.19
C ALA A 315 0.02 -12.49 -7.24
N THR A 316 -0.60 -11.78 -6.30
CA THR A 316 -2.05 -11.65 -6.18
C THR A 316 -2.60 -10.48 -6.98
N LEU A 317 -1.86 -9.37 -7.09
CA LEU A 317 -2.35 -8.11 -7.65
C LEU A 317 -1.98 -7.91 -9.12
N TYR A 318 -0.84 -8.42 -9.56
CA TYR A 318 -0.26 -8.12 -10.87
C TYR A 318 -0.11 -9.36 -11.75
N ASP A 319 -0.30 -9.20 -13.06
CA ASP A 319 -0.17 -10.31 -14.01
C ASP A 319 1.29 -10.70 -14.27
N SER A 320 2.19 -9.73 -14.28
CA SER A 320 3.63 -9.96 -14.47
C SER A 320 4.43 -9.16 -13.45
N PRO A 321 4.27 -9.48 -12.15
CA PRO A 321 4.94 -8.72 -11.11
C PRO A 321 6.44 -9.01 -11.09
N ILE A 322 7.22 -7.99 -10.71
CA ILE A 322 8.65 -8.13 -10.41
C ILE A 322 9.00 -7.27 -9.21
N ALA A 323 9.80 -7.81 -8.32
CA ALA A 323 10.43 -7.08 -7.23
C ALA A 323 11.86 -7.58 -7.01
N PHE A 324 12.64 -6.78 -6.34
CA PHE A 324 14.03 -7.08 -6.02
C PHE A 324 14.27 -6.93 -4.52
N SER A 325 15.18 -7.74 -3.99
CA SER A 325 15.72 -7.58 -2.66
C SER A 325 17.24 -7.62 -2.74
N LEU A 326 17.89 -6.64 -2.16
CA LEU A 326 19.34 -6.50 -2.17
C LEU A 326 19.86 -6.52 -0.73
N ARG A 327 20.84 -7.37 -0.48
CA ARG A 327 21.54 -7.51 0.80
C ARG A 327 22.99 -7.14 0.68
N ASP A 328 23.57 -6.67 1.76
CA ASP A 328 25.00 -6.49 1.88
C ASP A 328 25.75 -7.83 1.72
N GLY A 329 27.00 -7.77 1.25
CA GLY A 329 27.82 -8.96 1.13
C GLY A 329 28.31 -9.50 2.48
N ASP A 330 28.50 -8.63 3.48
CA ASP A 330 28.96 -8.97 4.85
C ASP A 330 30.18 -9.92 4.91
N GLY A 331 31.02 -9.87 3.88
CA GLY A 331 32.18 -10.75 3.74
C GLY A 331 31.85 -12.17 3.30
N VAL A 332 30.63 -12.47 2.92
CA VAL A 332 30.23 -13.77 2.36
C VAL A 332 30.55 -13.75 0.86
N VAL A 333 31.40 -14.69 0.42
CA VAL A 333 31.82 -14.82 -0.97
C VAL A 333 31.12 -16.04 -1.59
N ASP A 334 30.69 -15.91 -2.85
CA ASP A 334 30.13 -17.00 -3.68
C ASP A 334 28.94 -17.75 -3.08
N GLN A 335 28.06 -17.05 -2.37
CA GLN A 335 26.79 -17.60 -1.90
C GLN A 335 25.61 -16.82 -2.48
N PRO A 336 25.15 -17.16 -3.70
CA PRO A 336 23.98 -16.54 -4.29
C PRO A 336 22.73 -16.84 -3.46
N LEU A 337 21.81 -15.90 -3.43
CA LEU A 337 20.53 -16.08 -2.75
C LEU A 337 19.54 -16.75 -3.71
N GLU A 338 18.80 -17.73 -3.23
CA GLU A 338 17.72 -18.33 -4.02
C GLU A 338 16.62 -17.31 -4.28
N HIS A 339 16.18 -17.20 -5.51
CA HIS A 339 15.06 -16.37 -5.91
C HIS A 339 13.74 -16.96 -5.43
N ASN A 340 12.81 -16.12 -5.02
CA ASN A 340 11.45 -16.51 -4.70
C ASN A 340 10.48 -15.71 -5.59
N LEU A 341 10.31 -16.15 -6.83
CA LEU A 341 9.51 -15.42 -7.82
C LEU A 341 8.11 -15.06 -7.30
N PRO A 342 7.63 -13.84 -7.54
CA PRO A 342 8.16 -12.79 -8.43
C PRO A 342 9.28 -11.92 -7.84
N LEU A 343 9.80 -12.24 -6.67
CA LEU A 343 10.90 -11.53 -6.02
C LEU A 343 12.24 -12.17 -6.39
N LYS A 344 13.14 -11.39 -7.00
CA LYS A 344 14.53 -11.76 -7.22
C LYS A 344 15.39 -11.22 -6.08
N ARG A 345 16.25 -12.07 -5.52
CA ARG A 345 17.12 -11.76 -4.38
C ARG A 345 18.55 -11.67 -4.84
N TYR A 346 19.23 -10.63 -4.41
CA TYR A 346 20.64 -10.40 -4.70
C TYR A 346 21.42 -10.08 -3.45
N ARG A 347 22.72 -10.36 -3.51
CA ARG A 347 23.71 -9.94 -2.53
C ARG A 347 24.77 -9.14 -3.27
N LEU A 348 25.28 -8.06 -2.65
CA LEU A 348 26.40 -7.31 -3.19
C LEU A 348 27.65 -8.20 -3.23
N ASP A 349 28.43 -8.09 -4.30
CA ASP A 349 29.73 -8.76 -4.43
C ASP A 349 30.85 -8.02 -3.69
N CYS A 350 30.52 -6.98 -2.95
CA CYS A 350 31.38 -6.30 -1.99
C CYS A 350 30.78 -6.38 -0.58
N TYR A 351 31.55 -5.95 0.45
CA TYR A 351 31.10 -6.05 1.84
C TYR A 351 29.78 -5.31 2.08
N ALA A 352 29.68 -4.07 1.65
CA ALA A 352 28.48 -3.24 1.71
C ALA A 352 28.52 -2.15 0.62
N ILE A 353 27.43 -1.44 0.40
CA ILE A 353 27.32 -0.45 -0.68
C ILE A 353 28.38 0.65 -0.59
N GLU A 354 28.81 1.07 0.60
CA GLU A 354 29.86 2.05 0.80
C GLU A 354 31.23 1.64 0.25
N ASN A 355 31.50 0.34 0.10
CA ASN A 355 32.76 -0.14 -0.49
C ASN A 355 32.93 0.30 -1.93
N THR A 356 31.83 0.55 -2.64
CA THR A 356 31.86 1.05 -4.02
C THR A 356 32.50 2.44 -4.15
N LEU A 357 32.62 3.22 -3.06
CA LEU A 357 33.32 4.52 -3.04
C LEU A 357 34.75 4.45 -3.56
N LEU A 358 35.43 3.30 -3.38
CA LEU A 358 36.80 3.09 -3.79
C LEU A 358 36.93 2.61 -5.23
N THR A 359 35.83 2.47 -5.97
CA THR A 359 35.86 2.09 -7.40
C THR A 359 36.18 3.29 -8.30
N ASP A 360 36.72 3.02 -9.48
CA ASP A 360 37.11 4.09 -10.42
C ASP A 360 35.91 4.97 -10.84
N PRO A 361 34.69 4.45 -11.11
CA PRO A 361 33.54 5.29 -11.39
C PRO A 361 33.16 6.24 -10.24
N CYS A 362 33.24 5.79 -8.99
CA CYS A 362 32.97 6.66 -7.85
C CYS A 362 34.05 7.71 -7.64
N LEU A 363 35.33 7.33 -7.83
CA LEU A 363 36.46 8.27 -7.78
C LEU A 363 36.33 9.32 -8.89
N ALA A 364 35.91 8.93 -10.10
CA ALA A 364 35.66 9.88 -11.19
C ALA A 364 34.57 10.90 -10.85
N VAL A 365 33.48 10.50 -10.16
CA VAL A 365 32.42 11.42 -9.66
C VAL A 365 33.00 12.44 -8.66
N MET A 366 34.06 12.07 -7.93
CA MET A 366 34.78 12.95 -7.01
C MET A 366 35.94 13.70 -7.71
N ASN A 367 36.03 13.64 -9.03
CA ASN A 367 37.10 14.25 -9.86
C ASN A 367 38.49 13.82 -9.44
N THR A 368 38.68 12.55 -9.14
CA THR A 368 39.98 11.99 -8.69
C THR A 368 40.22 10.62 -9.31
N THR A 369 41.41 10.09 -9.11
CA THR A 369 41.82 8.75 -9.51
C THR A 369 42.32 7.97 -8.32
N TRP A 370 42.49 6.64 -8.47
CA TRP A 370 43.04 5.80 -7.40
C TRP A 370 44.44 6.24 -6.92
N ASN A 371 45.33 6.57 -7.84
CA ASN A 371 46.66 7.05 -7.48
C ASN A 371 46.60 8.37 -6.69
N SER A 372 45.76 9.30 -7.11
CA SER A 372 45.56 10.56 -6.40
C SER A 372 44.93 10.36 -5.01
N PHE A 373 44.02 9.38 -4.88
CA PHE A 373 43.48 9.00 -3.57
C PHE A 373 44.58 8.49 -2.64
N ILE A 374 45.46 7.58 -3.12
CA ILE A 374 46.59 7.04 -2.34
C ILE A 374 47.51 8.19 -1.87
N GLU A 375 47.89 9.11 -2.75
CA GLU A 375 48.75 10.26 -2.41
C GLU A 375 48.12 11.16 -1.34
N LYS A 376 46.87 11.56 -1.53
CA LYS A 376 46.14 12.40 -0.57
C LYS A 376 45.92 11.67 0.76
N ALA A 377 45.54 10.41 0.74
CA ALA A 377 45.32 9.61 1.94
C ALA A 377 46.65 9.43 2.72
N THR A 378 47.77 9.16 2.03
CA THR A 378 49.09 9.03 2.66
C THR A 378 49.53 10.35 3.32
N THR A 379 49.33 11.47 2.63
CA THR A 379 49.58 12.81 3.18
C THR A 379 48.73 13.08 4.42
N TRP A 380 47.43 12.76 4.33
CA TRP A 380 46.50 12.95 5.44
C TRP A 380 46.84 12.05 6.63
N ILE A 381 47.20 10.78 6.42
CA ILE A 381 47.65 9.82 7.44
C ILE A 381 48.87 10.38 8.18
N THR A 382 49.81 10.93 7.44
CA THR A 382 51.03 11.52 8.03
C THR A 382 50.72 12.73 8.90
N ALA A 383 49.77 13.55 8.50
CA ALA A 383 49.32 14.73 9.24
C ALA A 383 48.45 14.41 10.46
N ASN A 384 47.81 13.24 10.49
CA ASN A 384 46.82 12.85 11.52
C ASN A 384 47.12 11.49 12.17
N PRO A 385 48.32 11.27 12.74
CA PRO A 385 48.79 9.95 13.20
C PRO A 385 47.98 9.33 14.32
N ASN A 386 47.17 10.12 15.04
CA ASN A 386 46.38 9.66 16.18
C ASN A 386 44.88 9.56 15.86
N HIS A 387 44.47 9.63 14.59
CA HIS A 387 43.06 9.53 14.24
C HIS A 387 42.54 8.12 14.47
N ALA A 388 41.32 7.97 15.03
CA ALA A 388 40.72 6.69 15.42
C ALA A 388 40.63 5.68 14.28
N GLU A 389 40.41 6.15 13.05
CA GLU A 389 40.18 5.29 11.86
C GLU A 389 41.39 5.20 10.94
N ILE A 390 42.59 5.58 11.44
CA ILE A 390 43.81 5.64 10.64
C ILE A 390 44.23 4.29 10.09
N GLU A 391 44.04 3.22 10.86
CA GLU A 391 44.48 1.87 10.45
C GLU A 391 43.64 1.34 9.26
N ILE A 392 42.32 1.62 9.23
CA ILE A 392 41.49 1.23 8.09
C ILE A 392 41.87 2.05 6.83
N LEU A 393 42.22 3.32 7.01
CA LEU A 393 42.66 4.17 5.89
C LEU A 393 44.03 3.73 5.36
N LYS A 394 44.94 3.30 6.23
CA LYS A 394 46.24 2.66 5.82
C LYS A 394 46.01 1.38 5.05
N GLN A 395 45.10 0.53 5.51
CA GLN A 395 44.69 -0.68 4.78
C GLN A 395 44.15 -0.34 3.40
N ALA A 396 43.33 0.71 3.28
CA ALA A 396 42.80 1.16 2.00
C ALA A 396 43.88 1.56 1.01
N THR A 397 44.92 2.29 1.48
CA THR A 397 46.03 2.70 0.60
C THR A 397 46.97 1.54 0.19
N ALA A 398 46.99 0.46 0.97
CA ALA A 398 47.81 -0.73 0.70
C ALA A 398 47.05 -1.86 -0.03
N SER A 399 45.73 -1.72 -0.13
CA SER A 399 44.84 -2.76 -0.66
C SER A 399 44.94 -2.87 -2.18
N THR A 400 45.06 -4.09 -2.70
CA THR A 400 45.03 -4.40 -4.13
C THR A 400 43.61 -4.61 -4.63
N ASP A 401 42.67 -5.07 -3.76
CA ASP A 401 41.28 -5.31 -4.05
C ASP A 401 40.35 -4.12 -3.63
N ARG A 402 40.97 -3.01 -3.21
CA ARG A 402 40.28 -1.78 -2.76
C ARG A 402 39.29 -2.02 -1.62
N LEU A 403 39.68 -2.89 -0.69
CA LEU A 403 38.87 -3.30 0.46
C LEU A 403 37.47 -3.83 0.08
N ARG A 404 37.36 -4.51 -1.05
CA ARG A 404 36.07 -5.02 -1.58
C ARG A 404 35.29 -5.83 -0.53
N HIS A 405 36.02 -6.67 0.26
CA HIS A 405 35.41 -7.56 1.24
C HIS A 405 35.66 -7.15 2.70
N THR A 406 36.07 -5.91 2.92
CA THR A 406 36.41 -5.40 4.25
C THR A 406 35.43 -4.30 4.66
N LYS A 407 34.95 -4.33 5.91
CA LYS A 407 34.01 -3.31 6.44
C LYS A 407 34.64 -1.92 6.50
N ILE A 408 34.17 -0.97 5.71
CA ILE A 408 34.65 0.41 5.66
C ILE A 408 33.68 1.48 6.15
N LYS A 409 32.57 1.09 6.73
CA LYS A 409 31.49 2.00 7.18
C LYS A 409 31.99 3.19 7.98
N LYS A 410 33.04 3.01 8.79
CA LYS A 410 33.63 4.06 9.62
C LYS A 410 34.41 5.12 8.84
N ILE A 411 34.99 4.76 7.69
CA ILE A 411 35.83 5.68 6.91
C ILE A 411 35.15 6.29 5.70
N ARG A 412 33.89 5.95 5.40
CA ARG A 412 33.17 6.46 4.22
C ARG A 412 33.12 7.98 4.12
N GLN A 413 32.85 8.65 5.24
CA GLN A 413 32.87 10.13 5.32
C GLN A 413 34.31 10.67 5.28
N LEU A 414 35.24 9.96 5.90
CA LEU A 414 36.67 10.33 5.90
C LEU A 414 37.28 10.26 4.48
N ILE A 415 36.91 9.27 3.67
CA ILE A 415 37.31 9.19 2.26
C ILE A 415 36.89 10.47 1.50
N CYS A 416 35.65 10.90 1.64
CA CYS A 416 35.16 12.13 1.02
C CYS A 416 35.93 13.37 1.54
N ALA A 417 36.19 13.44 2.85
CA ALA A 417 36.94 14.54 3.46
C ALA A 417 38.39 14.60 2.98
N VAL A 418 39.09 13.47 2.93
CA VAL A 418 40.47 13.36 2.42
C VAL A 418 40.58 13.81 0.96
N LEU A 419 39.54 13.51 0.18
CA LEU A 419 39.45 13.90 -1.23
C LEU A 419 38.88 15.33 -1.42
N GLU A 420 38.57 16.03 -0.35
CA GLU A 420 37.95 17.38 -0.39
C GLU A 420 36.61 17.40 -1.18
N CYS A 421 35.95 16.27 -1.23
CA CYS A 421 34.66 16.13 -1.91
C CYS A 421 33.55 16.71 -1.04
N ARG A 422 32.81 17.70 -1.57
CA ARG A 422 31.68 18.33 -0.85
C ARG A 422 30.37 17.56 -0.95
N LYS A 423 30.32 16.57 -1.84
CA LYS A 423 29.13 15.72 -2.00
C LYS A 423 29.07 14.70 -0.87
N PRO A 424 27.91 14.42 -0.27
CA PRO A 424 27.72 13.27 0.59
C PRO A 424 28.11 11.98 -0.14
N TRP A 425 28.62 11.01 0.57
CA TRP A 425 29.12 9.77 -0.02
C TRP A 425 27.99 9.00 -0.76
N GLU A 426 26.75 9.03 -0.24
CA GLU A 426 25.57 8.40 -0.84
C GLU A 426 25.25 9.02 -2.22
N VAL A 427 25.45 10.33 -2.34
CA VAL A 427 25.29 11.04 -3.61
C VAL A 427 26.37 10.64 -4.62
N VAL A 428 27.60 10.47 -4.17
CA VAL A 428 28.71 10.02 -5.03
C VAL A 428 28.40 8.64 -5.61
N VAL A 429 28.09 7.69 -4.74
CA VAL A 429 27.78 6.31 -5.15
C VAL A 429 26.53 6.26 -6.03
N GLY A 430 25.45 6.94 -5.65
CA GLY A 430 24.23 6.98 -6.44
C GLY A 430 24.41 7.62 -7.81
N GLN A 431 25.27 8.66 -7.92
CA GLN A 431 25.63 9.24 -9.22
C GLN A 431 26.44 8.28 -10.09
N ALA A 432 27.38 7.55 -9.52
CA ALA A 432 28.16 6.56 -10.25
C ALA A 432 27.27 5.41 -10.77
N ILE A 433 26.39 4.86 -9.93
CA ILE A 433 25.42 3.82 -10.33
C ILE A 433 24.48 4.36 -11.42
N GLY A 434 23.93 5.56 -11.24
CA GLY A 434 23.01 6.18 -12.20
C GLY A 434 23.65 6.50 -13.56
N ALA A 435 24.97 6.64 -13.62
CA ALA A 435 25.72 6.91 -14.84
C ALA A 435 26.14 5.65 -15.61
N LEU A 436 26.01 4.43 -15.03
CA LEU A 436 26.36 3.18 -15.72
C LEU A 436 25.61 3.06 -17.05
N THR A 437 26.27 2.51 -18.06
CA THR A 437 25.74 2.29 -19.41
C THR A 437 25.71 0.80 -19.77
N LYS A 438 24.98 0.43 -20.83
CA LYS A 438 25.04 -0.96 -21.36
C LYS A 438 26.43 -1.34 -21.88
N GLU A 439 27.24 -0.37 -22.28
CA GLU A 439 28.63 -0.61 -22.69
C GLU A 439 29.51 -1.02 -21.49
N ASP A 440 29.25 -0.44 -20.30
CA ASP A 440 29.92 -0.83 -19.06
C ASP A 440 29.62 -2.28 -18.68
N LEU A 441 28.41 -2.77 -19.00
CA LEU A 441 28.04 -4.17 -18.76
C LEU A 441 28.82 -5.14 -19.67
N ALA A 442 29.10 -4.71 -20.89
CA ALA A 442 29.86 -5.51 -21.88
C ALA A 442 31.37 -5.46 -21.64
N ASN A 443 31.86 -4.43 -20.96
CA ASN A 443 33.28 -4.22 -20.67
C ASN A 443 33.54 -4.43 -19.17
N SER A 444 34.78 -4.73 -18.79
CA SER A 444 35.12 -4.83 -17.35
C SER A 444 34.96 -3.46 -16.69
N ASN A 445 34.02 -3.36 -15.75
CA ASN A 445 33.74 -2.17 -14.96
C ASN A 445 33.75 -2.51 -13.47
N MET A 446 34.69 -1.91 -12.73
CA MET A 446 34.92 -2.22 -11.33
C MET A 446 33.66 -1.99 -10.45
N LEU A 447 32.84 -0.99 -10.74
CA LEU A 447 31.60 -0.75 -9.98
C LEU A 447 30.62 -1.91 -10.17
N ILE A 448 30.54 -2.46 -11.38
CA ILE A 448 29.72 -3.65 -11.67
C ILE A 448 30.25 -4.88 -10.94
N ASP A 449 31.58 -5.05 -10.88
CA ASP A 449 32.19 -6.14 -10.12
C ASP A 449 31.85 -6.07 -8.63
N PHE A 450 31.74 -4.88 -8.05
CA PHE A 450 31.39 -4.68 -6.65
C PHE A 450 29.88 -4.86 -6.38
N LEU A 451 29.04 -4.47 -7.32
CA LEU A 451 27.59 -4.58 -7.20
C LEU A 451 27.07 -5.99 -7.50
N GLY A 452 27.74 -6.72 -8.38
CA GLY A 452 27.32 -8.01 -8.91
C GLY A 452 26.68 -7.90 -10.30
N MET A 453 27.22 -8.63 -11.26
CA MET A 453 26.85 -8.58 -12.69
C MET A 453 25.35 -8.89 -12.90
N GLU A 454 24.85 -9.94 -12.27
CA GLU A 454 23.46 -10.37 -12.41
C GLU A 454 22.50 -9.33 -11.86
N MET A 455 22.79 -8.78 -10.68
CA MET A 455 22.01 -7.71 -10.07
C MET A 455 21.98 -6.46 -10.97
N VAL A 456 23.13 -6.03 -11.49
CA VAL A 456 23.22 -4.87 -12.39
C VAL A 456 22.41 -5.09 -13.67
N SER A 457 22.49 -6.29 -14.27
CA SER A 457 21.70 -6.63 -15.44
C SER A 457 20.20 -6.55 -15.19
N ASP A 458 19.74 -7.15 -14.09
CA ASP A 458 18.33 -7.28 -13.80
C ASP A 458 17.68 -6.03 -13.20
N VAL A 459 18.42 -5.28 -12.37
CA VAL A 459 17.88 -4.12 -11.65
C VAL A 459 18.11 -2.82 -12.42
N ILE A 460 19.32 -2.64 -12.99
CA ILE A 460 19.73 -1.39 -13.63
C ILE A 460 19.41 -1.37 -15.14
N PHE A 461 19.62 -2.50 -15.83
CA PHE A 461 19.47 -2.61 -17.28
C PHE A 461 18.30 -3.49 -17.72
N ARG A 462 17.35 -3.69 -16.83
CA ARG A 462 16.13 -4.42 -17.14
C ARG A 462 15.53 -3.88 -18.44
N ASP A 463 15.39 -4.74 -19.45
CA ASP A 463 14.64 -4.38 -20.65
C ASP A 463 13.15 -4.24 -20.27
N ALA A 464 12.52 -3.18 -20.78
CA ALA A 464 11.09 -3.02 -20.66
C ALA A 464 10.41 -4.19 -21.37
N ALA A 465 9.58 -4.93 -20.65
CA ALA A 465 8.84 -6.08 -21.15
C ALA A 465 7.78 -5.66 -22.17
#